data_440f165f9e6337191439f986c52c5248
#
_entry.id   440f165f9e6337191439f986c52c5248
#
_cell.length_a   1.000
_cell.length_b   1.000
_cell.length_c   1.000
_cell.angle_alpha   90.00
_cell.angle_beta   90.00
_cell.angle_gamma   90.00
#
_symmetry.space_group_name_H-M   'P 1'
#
loop_
_entity.id
_entity.type
_entity.pdbx_description
1 polymer ?
#
loop_
_entity_poly.entity_id
_entity_poly.type
_entity_poly.pdbx_seq_one_letter_code
_entity_poly.pdbx_strand_id
1 'polypeptide(L)'
;MEDEKKLMFVMICANNVNRSTEAHDTLVSADLSVCSYGAGNKVRFPGPTRYDPRIYEFETPYLQMYDELKKDNEALFTKNGVLSMLTRDIITKKSPQRWQDATAKTLLGLDVLLCFEERIYDIVLEGKERKE
;
A
#
# COMPACT_ATOMS: atom_id res chain seq x y z
N MET A 1 -25.50 5.52 25.24
CA MET A 1 -25.51 4.81 23.95
C MET A 1 -24.17 4.19 23.72
N GLU A 2 -24.15 2.87 23.57
CA GLU A 2 -22.90 2.19 23.34
C GLU A 2 -22.39 2.51 21.93
N ASP A 3 -21.09 2.80 21.83
CA ASP A 3 -20.46 2.99 20.55
C ASP A 3 -20.39 1.66 19.82
N GLU A 4 -20.98 1.60 18.64
CA GLU A 4 -20.84 0.42 17.81
C GLU A 4 -19.39 0.28 17.39
N LYS A 5 -18.82 -0.89 17.61
CA LYS A 5 -17.45 -1.18 17.16
C LYS A 5 -17.43 -1.19 15.64
N LYS A 6 -16.67 -0.27 15.04
CA LYS A 6 -16.46 -0.25 13.60
C LYS A 6 -15.56 -1.41 13.19
N LEU A 7 -15.93 -2.09 12.10
CA LEU A 7 -15.08 -3.11 11.52
C LEU A 7 -13.81 -2.48 10.96
N MET A 8 -12.68 -3.12 11.18
CA MET A 8 -11.40 -2.71 10.62
C MET A 8 -11.10 -3.50 9.36
N PHE A 9 -11.04 -2.77 8.23
CA PHE A 9 -10.71 -3.35 6.93
C PHE A 9 -9.22 -3.19 6.65
N VAL A 10 -8.59 -4.25 6.16
CA VAL A 10 -7.17 -4.22 5.80
C VAL A 10 -7.02 -4.60 4.34
N MET A 11 -6.41 -3.69 3.55
CA MET A 11 -6.23 -3.84 2.11
C MET A 11 -4.77 -4.16 1.81
N ILE A 12 -4.49 -5.24 1.10
CA ILE A 12 -3.11 -5.66 0.84
C ILE A 12 -2.87 -5.93 -0.65
N CYS A 13 -1.83 -5.28 -1.20
CA CYS A 13 -1.31 -5.59 -2.53
C CYS A 13 0.21 -5.75 -2.43
N ALA A 14 0.94 -5.77 -3.54
CA ALA A 14 2.39 -5.97 -3.49
C ALA A 14 3.14 -4.75 -2.95
N ASN A 15 2.87 -3.56 -3.47
CA ASN A 15 3.65 -2.34 -3.22
C ASN A 15 3.04 -1.35 -2.23
N ASN A 16 1.75 -1.43 -1.94
CA ASN A 16 1.01 -0.42 -1.17
C ASN A 16 1.11 0.97 -1.83
N VAL A 17 0.94 1.02 -3.14
CA VAL A 17 1.00 2.24 -3.95
C VAL A 17 -0.23 2.42 -4.82
N ASN A 18 -0.82 1.35 -5.34
CA ASN A 18 -1.93 1.46 -6.28
C ASN A 18 -3.21 0.78 -5.78
N ARG A 19 -3.27 -0.55 -5.86
CA ARG A 19 -4.53 -1.27 -5.58
C ARG A 19 -5.01 -1.11 -4.14
N SER A 20 -4.14 -1.37 -3.19
CA SER A 20 -4.50 -1.28 -1.77
C SER A 20 -4.73 0.17 -1.33
N THR A 21 -4.00 1.13 -1.87
CA THR A 21 -4.17 2.55 -1.51
C THR A 21 -5.40 3.14 -2.16
N GLU A 22 -5.77 2.73 -3.37
CA GLU A 22 -7.02 3.15 -3.99
C GLU A 22 -8.22 2.63 -3.19
N ALA A 23 -8.18 1.35 -2.79
CA ALA A 23 -9.21 0.77 -1.95
C ALA A 23 -9.26 1.45 -0.58
N HIS A 24 -8.11 1.75 0.01
CA HIS A 24 -8.01 2.49 1.28
C HIS A 24 -8.72 3.84 1.17
N ASP A 25 -8.38 4.62 0.16
CA ASP A 25 -8.98 5.94 -0.08
C ASP A 25 -10.50 5.83 -0.28
N THR A 26 -10.95 4.87 -1.07
CA THR A 26 -12.36 4.63 -1.32
C THR A 26 -13.13 4.31 -0.05
N LEU A 27 -12.58 3.44 0.80
CA LEU A 27 -13.24 3.05 2.05
C LEU A 27 -13.22 4.18 3.08
N VAL A 28 -12.16 4.97 3.15
CA VAL A 28 -12.13 6.16 4.01
C VAL A 28 -13.22 7.14 3.58
N SER A 29 -13.39 7.33 2.28
CA SER A 29 -14.44 8.20 1.74
C SER A 29 -15.86 7.71 2.08
N ALA A 30 -16.02 6.41 2.33
CA ALA A 30 -17.27 5.79 2.75
C ALA A 30 -17.41 5.75 4.29
N ASP A 31 -16.56 6.45 5.01
CA ASP A 31 -16.54 6.53 6.47
C ASP A 31 -16.31 5.17 7.15
N LEU A 32 -15.48 4.35 6.56
CA LEU A 32 -15.09 3.05 7.13
C LEU A 32 -13.68 3.13 7.71
N SER A 33 -13.42 2.31 8.73
CA SER A 33 -12.07 2.19 9.32
C SER A 33 -11.23 1.27 8.45
N VAL A 34 -10.09 1.76 7.96
CA VAL A 34 -9.27 1.02 7.01
C VAL A 34 -7.79 1.30 7.20
N CYS A 35 -6.98 0.29 6.97
CA CYS A 35 -5.54 0.44 6.82
C CYS A 35 -5.09 -0.37 5.60
N SER A 36 -3.88 -0.16 5.14
CA SER A 36 -3.39 -0.83 3.93
C SER A 36 -1.90 -1.14 4.03
N TYR A 37 -1.48 -2.19 3.34
CA TYR A 37 -0.10 -2.68 3.38
C TYR A 37 0.31 -3.24 2.03
N GLY A 38 1.63 -3.36 1.84
CA GLY A 38 2.22 -4.12 0.76
C GLY A 38 2.90 -5.36 1.29
N ALA A 39 2.79 -6.47 0.58
CA ALA A 39 3.37 -7.74 1.02
C ALA A 39 4.65 -8.12 0.26
N GLY A 40 5.11 -7.28 -0.68
CA GLY A 40 6.35 -7.50 -1.40
C GLY A 40 7.58 -7.15 -0.56
N ASN A 41 8.77 -7.35 -1.14
CA ASN A 41 10.02 -7.01 -0.47
C ASN A 41 10.40 -5.54 -0.60
N LYS A 42 10.13 -4.96 -1.75
CA LYS A 42 10.43 -3.58 -2.09
C LYS A 42 9.27 -2.96 -2.85
N VAL A 43 9.24 -1.63 -2.87
CA VAL A 43 8.28 -0.88 -3.68
C VAL A 43 8.90 -0.66 -5.06
N ARG A 44 8.22 -1.09 -6.11
CA ARG A 44 8.74 -1.02 -7.49
C ARG A 44 7.83 -0.21 -8.38
N PHE A 45 8.44 0.67 -9.16
CA PHE A 45 7.76 1.44 -10.19
C PHE A 45 8.34 1.10 -11.56
N PRO A 46 7.53 1.07 -12.62
CA PRO A 46 8.05 0.84 -13.97
C PRO A 46 8.95 2.00 -14.41
N GLY A 47 10.13 1.67 -14.90
CA GLY A 47 11.08 2.64 -15.45
C GLY A 47 10.99 2.74 -16.98
N PRO A 48 12.03 3.29 -17.63
CA PRO A 48 12.05 3.45 -19.09
C PRO A 48 11.95 2.12 -19.85
N THR A 49 12.47 1.05 -19.26
CA THR A 49 12.37 -0.31 -19.79
C THR A 49 11.97 -1.26 -18.68
N ARG A 50 11.54 -2.47 -19.04
CA ARG A 50 11.17 -3.48 -18.03
C ARG A 50 12.36 -3.96 -17.19
N TYR A 51 13.59 -3.67 -17.63
CA TYR A 51 14.82 -4.06 -16.93
C TYR A 51 15.39 -2.95 -16.06
N ASP A 52 14.73 -1.79 -16.02
CA ASP A 52 15.22 -0.62 -15.30
C ASP A 52 14.14 0.00 -14.42
N PRO A 53 13.59 -0.78 -13.48
CA PRO A 53 12.57 -0.25 -12.57
C PRO A 53 13.18 0.72 -11.56
N ARG A 54 12.34 1.57 -10.99
CA ARG A 54 12.72 2.40 -9.84
C ARG A 54 12.27 1.69 -8.58
N ILE A 55 13.20 1.50 -7.65
CA ILE A 55 12.97 0.69 -6.45
C ILE A 55 13.16 1.53 -5.20
N TYR A 56 12.22 1.39 -4.27
CA TYR A 56 12.28 2.07 -2.96
C TYR A 56 12.06 1.07 -1.84
N GLU A 57 12.61 1.40 -0.68
CA GLU A 57 12.31 0.67 0.55
C GLU A 57 10.89 1.04 1.02
N PHE A 58 10.22 0.11 1.69
CA PHE A 58 9.00 0.45 2.41
C PHE A 58 9.32 1.53 3.47
N GLU A 59 8.32 2.28 3.88
CA GLU A 59 8.44 3.43 4.80
C GLU A 59 9.08 4.66 4.17
N THR A 60 9.53 4.61 2.90
CA THR A 60 9.94 5.82 2.18
C THR A 60 8.70 6.67 1.91
N PRO A 61 8.69 7.95 2.30
CA PRO A 61 7.52 8.80 2.07
C PRO A 61 7.13 8.91 0.59
N TYR A 62 5.85 8.86 0.31
CA TYR A 62 5.35 9.02 -1.06
C TYR A 62 5.76 10.38 -1.67
N LEU A 63 5.82 11.42 -0.83
CA LEU A 63 6.27 12.75 -1.29
C LEU A 63 7.71 12.71 -1.80
N GLN A 64 8.58 11.99 -1.11
CA GLN A 64 9.97 11.82 -1.54
C GLN A 64 10.03 11.07 -2.87
N MET A 65 9.26 10.00 -3.01
CA MET A 65 9.19 9.25 -4.27
C MET A 65 8.73 10.16 -5.42
N TYR A 66 7.68 10.94 -5.17
CA TYR A 66 7.14 11.88 -6.15
C TYR A 66 8.21 12.86 -6.63
N ASP A 67 8.90 13.52 -5.68
CA ASP A 67 9.91 14.52 -6.01
C ASP A 67 11.08 13.92 -6.78
N GLU A 68 11.57 12.75 -6.35
CA GLU A 68 12.69 12.08 -6.99
C GLU A 68 12.35 11.58 -8.40
N LEU A 69 11.19 10.96 -8.56
CA LEU A 69 10.76 10.44 -9.86
C LEU A 69 10.47 11.58 -10.85
N LYS A 70 9.90 12.68 -10.36
CA LYS A 70 9.66 13.85 -11.18
C LYS A 70 10.98 14.45 -11.72
N LYS A 71 12.00 14.51 -10.87
CA LYS A 71 13.33 14.99 -11.28
C LYS A 71 14.01 14.01 -12.22
N ASP A 72 13.80 12.71 -12.02
CA ASP A 72 14.41 11.68 -12.84
C ASP A 72 13.87 11.70 -14.27
N ASN A 73 12.55 11.64 -14.45
CA ASN A 73 11.94 11.67 -15.77
C ASN A 73 10.45 12.02 -15.68
N GLU A 74 10.16 13.32 -15.61
CA GLU A 74 8.79 13.80 -15.45
C GLU A 74 7.87 13.30 -16.55
N ALA A 75 8.35 13.32 -17.81
CA ALA A 75 7.53 12.92 -18.96
C ALA A 75 7.11 11.46 -18.86
N LEU A 76 8.04 10.57 -18.51
CA LEU A 76 7.78 9.14 -18.37
C LEU A 76 6.77 8.88 -17.24
N PHE A 77 7.04 9.42 -16.05
CA PHE A 77 6.23 9.13 -14.86
C PHE A 77 4.89 9.85 -14.86
N THR A 78 4.72 10.88 -15.66
CA THR A 78 3.42 11.46 -15.96
C THR A 78 2.63 10.55 -16.89
N LYS A 79 3.27 10.11 -17.96
CA LYS A 79 2.64 9.28 -18.99
C LYS A 79 2.19 7.92 -18.47
N ASN A 80 3.00 7.28 -17.64
CA ASN A 80 2.67 5.95 -17.10
C ASN A 80 1.77 5.99 -15.86
N GLY A 81 1.37 7.18 -15.41
CA GLY A 81 0.43 7.34 -14.31
C GLY A 81 1.04 7.29 -12.91
N VAL A 82 2.36 7.08 -12.79
CA VAL A 82 3.01 6.96 -11.48
C VAL A 82 2.87 8.24 -10.64
N LEU A 83 3.11 9.42 -11.25
CA LEU A 83 2.98 10.67 -10.50
C LEU A 83 1.55 10.91 -10.04
N SER A 84 0.57 10.55 -10.85
CA SER A 84 -0.85 10.65 -10.49
C SER A 84 -1.20 9.72 -9.31
N MET A 85 -0.69 8.49 -9.33
CA MET A 85 -0.88 7.55 -8.21
C MET A 85 -0.28 8.11 -6.92
N LEU A 86 0.94 8.63 -6.99
CA LEU A 86 1.63 9.17 -5.82
C LEU A 86 0.93 10.40 -5.25
N THR A 87 0.36 11.26 -6.10
CA THR A 87 -0.43 12.41 -5.66
C THR A 87 -1.60 11.95 -4.78
N ARG A 88 -2.30 10.90 -5.18
CA ARG A 88 -3.37 10.30 -4.38
C ARG A 88 -2.82 9.70 -3.08
N ASP A 89 -1.71 8.96 -3.18
CA ASP A 89 -1.13 8.26 -2.04
C ASP A 89 -0.69 9.24 -0.94
N ILE A 90 -0.10 10.37 -1.32
CA ILE A 90 0.32 11.42 -0.38
C ILE A 90 -0.84 11.87 0.50
N ILE A 91 -2.04 11.97 -0.07
CA ILE A 91 -3.24 12.39 0.67
C ILE A 91 -3.75 11.26 1.56
N THR A 92 -3.63 10.02 1.10
CA THR A 92 -4.17 8.85 1.79
C THR A 92 -3.35 8.46 3.02
N LYS A 93 -2.03 8.44 2.91
CA LYS A 93 -1.13 8.08 4.01
C LYS A 93 0.27 8.60 3.72
N LYS A 94 1.17 8.50 4.69
CA LYS A 94 2.52 9.07 4.57
C LYS A 94 3.45 8.24 3.68
N SER A 95 3.42 6.92 3.85
CA SER A 95 4.37 6.02 3.19
C SER A 95 3.77 4.64 3.02
N PRO A 96 4.30 3.84 2.07
CA PRO A 96 3.90 2.43 1.98
C PRO A 96 4.41 1.67 3.20
N GLN A 97 3.56 0.83 3.75
CA GLN A 97 3.88 0.02 4.93
C GLN A 97 3.90 -1.45 4.53
N ARG A 98 4.85 -2.19 5.08
CA ARG A 98 5.00 -3.60 4.76
C ARG A 98 4.18 -4.47 5.70
N TRP A 99 3.39 -5.38 5.13
CA TRP A 99 2.54 -6.27 5.91
C TRP A 99 3.32 -7.12 6.93
N GLN A 100 4.48 -7.63 6.54
CA GLN A 100 5.30 -8.48 7.40
C GLN A 100 5.83 -7.75 8.64
N ASP A 101 5.83 -6.41 8.61
CA ASP A 101 6.25 -5.59 9.74
C ASP A 101 5.07 -5.14 10.61
N ALA A 102 3.83 -5.52 10.26
CA ALA A 102 2.65 -5.19 11.05
C ALA A 102 2.73 -5.84 12.43
N THR A 103 2.31 -5.09 13.45
CA THR A 103 2.38 -5.56 14.83
C THR A 103 1.25 -6.55 15.16
N ALA A 104 1.45 -7.33 16.22
CA ALA A 104 0.41 -8.22 16.73
C ALA A 104 -0.87 -7.45 17.10
N LYS A 105 -0.73 -6.21 17.60
CA LYS A 105 -1.87 -5.35 17.90
C LYS A 105 -2.73 -5.09 16.67
N THR A 106 -2.08 -4.79 15.53
CA THR A 106 -2.78 -4.59 14.27
C THR A 106 -3.51 -5.86 13.84
N LEU A 107 -2.83 -7.01 13.93
CA LEU A 107 -3.41 -8.30 13.55
C LEU A 107 -4.63 -8.67 14.39
N LEU A 108 -4.59 -8.39 15.68
CA LEU A 108 -5.70 -8.67 16.59
C LEU A 108 -6.89 -7.74 16.35
N GLY A 109 -6.65 -6.54 15.82
CA GLY A 109 -7.69 -5.54 15.59
C GLY A 109 -8.36 -5.61 14.22
N LEU A 110 -7.85 -6.43 13.29
CA LEU A 110 -8.43 -6.49 11.95
C LEU A 110 -9.65 -7.42 11.92
N ASP A 111 -10.66 -7.04 11.17
CA ASP A 111 -11.89 -7.81 11.00
C ASP A 111 -12.04 -8.38 9.59
N VAL A 112 -11.70 -7.59 8.59
CA VAL A 112 -11.82 -8.00 7.18
C VAL A 112 -10.50 -7.72 6.48
N LEU A 113 -9.95 -8.73 5.80
CA LEU A 113 -8.69 -8.62 5.09
C LEU A 113 -8.91 -8.93 3.62
N LEU A 114 -8.55 -7.99 2.74
CA LEU A 114 -8.68 -8.15 1.29
C LEU A 114 -7.30 -8.14 0.64
N CYS A 115 -7.02 -9.20 -0.10
CA CYS A 115 -5.79 -9.35 -0.86
C CYS A 115 -6.13 -9.26 -2.36
N PHE A 116 -5.35 -8.50 -3.13
CA PHE A 116 -5.70 -8.18 -4.50
C PHE A 116 -5.18 -9.17 -5.55
N GLU A 117 -4.53 -10.25 -5.09
CA GLU A 117 -4.20 -11.39 -5.95
C GLU A 117 -3.88 -12.61 -5.09
N GLU A 118 -4.00 -13.79 -5.68
CA GLU A 118 -3.81 -15.04 -4.96
C GLU A 118 -2.43 -15.16 -4.30
N ARG A 119 -1.39 -14.75 -5.02
CA ARG A 119 -0.02 -14.79 -4.49
C ARG A 119 0.11 -13.94 -3.21
N ILE A 120 -0.55 -12.79 -3.16
CA ILE A 120 -0.53 -11.93 -1.98
C ILE A 120 -1.28 -12.59 -0.82
N TYR A 121 -2.42 -13.21 -1.12
CA TYR A 121 -3.18 -13.96 -0.13
C TYR A 121 -2.31 -15.06 0.52
N ASP A 122 -1.58 -15.82 -0.29
CA ASP A 122 -0.71 -16.90 0.19
C ASP A 122 0.40 -16.36 1.11
N ILE A 123 1.03 -15.24 0.73
CA ILE A 123 2.07 -14.59 1.53
C ILE A 123 1.50 -14.13 2.88
N VAL A 124 0.34 -13.52 2.86
CA VAL A 124 -0.31 -13.00 4.07
C VAL A 124 -0.69 -14.14 5.01
N LEU A 125 -1.26 -15.20 4.49
CA LEU A 125 -1.65 -16.37 5.27
C LEU A 125 -0.43 -17.02 5.93
N GLU A 126 0.64 -17.22 5.20
CA GLU A 126 1.89 -17.78 5.74
C GLU A 126 2.46 -16.90 6.84
N GLY A 127 2.52 -15.60 6.62
CA GLY A 127 3.03 -14.65 7.61
C GLY A 127 2.19 -14.62 8.87
N LYS A 128 0.86 -14.73 8.75
CA LYS A 128 -0.04 -14.76 9.89
C LYS A 128 0.18 -16.02 10.73
N GLU A 129 0.35 -17.16 10.10
CA GLU A 129 0.63 -18.42 10.79
C GLU A 129 1.93 -18.34 11.60
N ARG A 130 2.98 -17.70 11.05
CA ARG A 130 4.25 -17.53 11.74
C ARG A 130 4.14 -16.64 12.97
N LYS A 131 3.24 -15.68 12.97
CA LYS A 131 3.07 -14.71 14.06
C LYS A 131 2.18 -15.24 15.18
N GLU A 132 1.42 -16.25 14.92
CA GLU A 132 0.62 -16.95 15.91
C GLU A 132 1.48 -17.93 16.71
#